data_373f3a4385a15c2c81f379701b903548
#
_entry.id   373f3a4385a15c2c81f379701b903548
#
_cell.length_a   1.000
_cell.length_b   1.000
_cell.length_c   1.000
_cell.angle_alpha   90.00
_cell.angle_beta   90.00
_cell.angle_gamma   90.00
#
_symmetry.space_group_name_H-M   'P 1'
#
loop_
_entity.id
_entity.type
_entity.pdbx_description
1 polymer ?
#
loop_
_entity_poly.entity_id
_entity_poly.type
_entity_poly.pdbx_seq_one_letter_code
_entity_poly.pdbx_strand_id
1 'polypeptide(L)'
;AINEGNSGGPLVNLSGEVIGINTAIAAGNNAQNVGFALPINDLSGLITSVLKNGKLQRPYLGVRYVAITDDVAYQYNLDVKRGAYIYAPNRSEDSVVTDSPADKAGLKDKDIITQIDDTKLDEKNSLISVLGRKAVGDKVTLHVLRDGKEVKLTATLEAAPAQ
;
A
#
# COMPACT_ATOMS: atom_id res chain seq x y z
N ALA A 1 -0.95 -8.89 24.73
CA ALA A 1 0.51 -8.81 24.64
C ALA A 1 1.01 -7.42 24.22
N ILE A 2 0.21 -6.66 23.47
CA ILE A 2 0.54 -5.27 23.12
C ILE A 2 -0.18 -4.34 24.08
N ASN A 3 0.58 -3.56 24.86
CA ASN A 3 0.10 -2.59 25.85
C ASN A 3 0.79 -1.25 25.65
N GLU A 4 0.35 -0.22 26.37
CA GLU A 4 1.06 1.06 26.42
C GLU A 4 2.54 0.84 26.77
N GLY A 5 3.42 1.52 26.03
CA GLY A 5 4.87 1.37 26.13
C GLY A 5 5.48 0.39 25.12
N ASN A 6 4.70 -0.50 24.50
CA ASN A 6 5.21 -1.43 23.49
C ASN A 6 5.14 -0.87 22.05
N SER A 7 4.42 0.23 21.85
CA SER A 7 4.28 0.86 20.53
C SER A 7 5.64 1.33 19.98
N GLY A 8 5.95 1.01 18.74
CA GLY A 8 7.26 1.23 18.12
C GLY A 8 8.29 0.14 18.43
N GLY A 9 8.04 -0.73 19.40
CA GLY A 9 8.89 -1.86 19.71
C GLY A 9 8.75 -3.02 18.73
N PRO A 10 9.76 -3.91 18.62
CA PRO A 10 9.74 -5.04 17.72
C PRO A 10 8.81 -6.15 18.24
N LEU A 11 8.12 -6.79 17.30
CA LEU A 11 7.48 -8.09 17.50
C LEU A 11 8.45 -9.16 17.00
N VAL A 12 8.84 -10.08 17.87
CA VAL A 12 9.84 -11.11 17.55
C VAL A 12 9.24 -12.51 17.60
N ASN A 13 9.74 -13.40 16.77
CA ASN A 13 9.39 -14.83 16.82
C ASN A 13 10.26 -15.58 17.84
N LEU A 14 10.04 -16.89 17.97
CA LEU A 14 10.79 -17.75 18.90
C LEU A 14 12.28 -17.91 18.51
N SER A 15 12.64 -17.59 17.27
CA SER A 15 14.05 -17.60 16.80
C SER A 15 14.75 -16.25 17.05
N GLY A 16 14.08 -15.27 17.67
CA GLY A 16 14.61 -13.93 17.92
C GLY A 16 14.57 -12.99 16.69
N GLU A 17 13.92 -13.41 15.60
CA GLU A 17 13.80 -12.59 14.40
C GLU A 17 12.66 -11.57 14.55
N VAL A 18 12.87 -10.33 14.10
CA VAL A 18 11.83 -9.30 14.06
C VAL A 18 10.88 -9.61 12.92
N ILE A 19 9.60 -9.86 13.25
CA ILE A 19 8.53 -10.16 12.29
C ILE A 19 7.57 -8.98 12.09
N GLY A 20 7.64 -7.96 12.96
CA GLY A 20 6.80 -6.78 12.87
C GLY A 20 7.20 -5.68 13.83
N ILE A 21 6.52 -4.54 13.71
CA ILE A 21 6.63 -3.39 14.63
C ILE A 21 5.27 -3.13 15.23
N ASN A 22 5.18 -3.14 16.56
CA ASN A 22 3.94 -2.89 17.31
C ASN A 22 3.45 -1.46 17.07
N THR A 23 2.16 -1.28 16.74
CA THR A 23 1.63 0.05 16.38
C THR A 23 0.50 0.52 17.26
N ALA A 24 -0.49 -0.33 17.50
CA ALA A 24 -1.71 0.05 18.16
C ALA A 24 -2.38 -1.12 18.87
N ILE A 25 -3.26 -0.79 19.81
CA ILE A 25 -4.26 -1.69 20.37
C ILE A 25 -5.65 -1.24 19.89
N ALA A 26 -6.55 -2.16 19.68
CA ALA A 26 -7.93 -1.82 19.41
C ALA A 26 -8.54 -1.18 20.67
N ALA A 27 -8.95 0.09 20.56
CA ALA A 27 -9.68 0.79 21.62
C ALA A 27 -11.18 0.69 21.34
N GLY A 28 -11.94 0.11 22.28
CA GLY A 28 -13.40 0.02 22.18
C GLY A 28 -13.95 -0.90 23.25
N ASN A 29 -15.20 -0.68 23.65
CA ASN A 29 -15.86 -1.43 24.74
C ASN A 29 -15.97 -2.95 24.49
N ASN A 30 -15.76 -3.43 23.25
CA ASN A 30 -15.85 -4.83 22.85
C ASN A 30 -14.53 -5.40 22.28
N ALA A 31 -13.44 -4.63 22.24
CA ALA A 31 -12.16 -5.06 21.67
C ALA A 31 -11.08 -5.08 22.77
N GLN A 32 -11.08 -6.13 23.58
CA GLN A 32 -10.01 -6.37 24.56
C GLN A 32 -8.99 -7.35 23.96
N ASN A 33 -7.71 -7.11 24.23
CA ASN A 33 -6.60 -7.99 23.82
C ASN A 33 -6.35 -8.09 22.31
N VAL A 34 -6.81 -7.13 21.51
CA VAL A 34 -6.49 -7.05 20.08
C VAL A 34 -5.39 -6.01 19.87
N GLY A 35 -4.25 -6.45 19.37
CA GLY A 35 -3.12 -5.59 19.04
C GLY A 35 -2.74 -5.71 17.56
N PHE A 36 -2.18 -4.64 17.01
CA PHE A 36 -1.74 -4.57 15.63
C PHE A 36 -0.24 -4.34 15.55
N ALA A 37 0.39 -5.02 14.59
CA ALA A 37 1.78 -4.78 14.22
C ALA A 37 1.89 -4.62 12.71
N LEU A 38 2.80 -3.76 12.26
CA LEU A 38 3.17 -3.65 10.85
C LEU A 38 4.11 -4.81 10.51
N PRO A 39 3.83 -5.62 9.47
CA PRO A 39 4.72 -6.69 9.05
C PRO A 39 6.09 -6.13 8.64
N ILE A 40 7.17 -6.73 9.11
CA ILE A 40 8.53 -6.21 8.85
C ILE A 40 8.88 -6.21 7.37
N ASN A 41 8.38 -7.17 6.60
CA ASN A 41 8.61 -7.26 5.17
C ASN A 41 8.01 -6.07 4.40
N ASP A 42 6.90 -5.52 4.88
CA ASP A 42 6.24 -4.35 4.26
C ASP A 42 6.98 -3.03 4.57
N LEU A 43 7.98 -3.09 5.43
CA LEU A 43 8.83 -1.96 5.81
C LEU A 43 10.24 -2.04 5.21
N SER A 44 10.54 -3.08 4.42
CA SER A 44 11.88 -3.33 3.90
C SER A 44 12.44 -2.18 3.06
N GLY A 45 11.60 -1.52 2.26
CA GLY A 45 11.97 -0.33 1.51
C GLY A 45 12.34 0.86 2.41
N LEU A 46 11.57 1.08 3.48
CA LEU A 46 11.83 2.12 4.48
C LEU A 46 13.13 1.86 5.25
N ILE A 47 13.34 0.63 5.69
CA ILE A 47 14.56 0.22 6.39
C ILE A 47 15.77 0.44 5.47
N THR A 48 15.68 0.01 4.21
CA THR A 48 16.73 0.23 3.21
C THR A 48 17.02 1.71 3.00
N SER A 49 15.99 2.57 2.97
CA SER A 49 16.14 4.01 2.82
C SER A 49 16.93 4.61 3.99
N VAL A 50 16.60 4.24 5.22
CA VAL A 50 17.31 4.72 6.41
C VAL A 50 18.76 4.24 6.43
N LEU A 51 19.00 2.95 6.13
CA LEU A 51 20.35 2.37 6.14
C LEU A 51 21.27 2.96 5.05
N LYS A 52 20.71 3.24 3.86
CA LYS A 52 21.49 3.80 2.75
C LYS A 52 21.67 5.31 2.81
N ASN A 53 20.62 6.03 3.20
CA ASN A 53 20.54 7.48 3.03
C ASN A 53 20.46 8.24 4.34
N GLY A 54 20.36 7.56 5.50
CA GLY A 54 20.15 8.17 6.80
C GLY A 54 18.79 8.87 6.95
N LYS A 55 17.87 8.69 5.99
CA LYS A 55 16.57 9.37 5.94
C LYS A 55 15.45 8.37 5.71
N LEU A 56 14.34 8.56 6.43
CA LEU A 56 13.11 7.83 6.21
C LEU A 56 12.37 8.42 5.00
N GLN A 57 12.41 7.74 3.88
CA GLN A 57 11.70 8.13 2.66
C GLN A 57 10.71 7.03 2.30
N ARG A 58 9.43 7.39 2.24
CA ARG A 58 8.37 6.45 1.82
C ARG A 58 8.25 6.45 0.30
N PRO A 59 8.27 5.28 -0.35
CA PRO A 59 7.98 5.19 -1.77
C PRO A 59 6.53 5.63 -2.01
N TYR A 60 6.35 6.49 -3.01
CA TYR A 60 5.09 7.14 -3.33
C TYR A 60 4.72 6.90 -4.78
N LEU A 61 3.47 6.53 -5.01
CA LEU A 61 2.90 6.35 -6.35
C LEU A 61 1.98 7.52 -6.73
N GLY A 62 1.27 8.10 -5.78
CA GLY A 62 0.39 9.26 -6.00
C GLY A 62 -1.00 8.90 -6.45
N VAL A 63 -1.65 7.98 -5.76
CA VAL A 63 -3.03 7.56 -6.03
C VAL A 63 -3.88 7.56 -4.78
N ARG A 64 -5.17 7.83 -4.96
CA ARG A 64 -6.25 7.47 -4.04
C ARG A 64 -6.95 6.26 -4.60
N TYR A 65 -7.25 5.30 -3.75
CA TYR A 65 -7.83 4.05 -4.20
C TYR A 65 -8.72 3.42 -3.12
N VAL A 66 -9.57 2.52 -3.56
CA VAL A 66 -10.33 1.62 -2.70
C VAL A 66 -9.83 0.20 -2.94
N ALA A 67 -9.50 -0.53 -1.87
CA ALA A 67 -9.16 -1.94 -1.99
C ALA A 67 -10.42 -2.73 -2.38
N ILE A 68 -10.32 -3.55 -3.43
CA ILE A 68 -11.46 -4.31 -3.91
C ILE A 68 -11.71 -5.50 -2.99
N THR A 69 -12.88 -5.48 -2.36
CA THR A 69 -13.52 -6.60 -1.66
C THR A 69 -14.73 -7.07 -2.47
N ASP A 70 -15.37 -8.17 -2.08
CA ASP A 70 -16.59 -8.63 -2.76
C ASP A 70 -17.71 -7.58 -2.71
N ASP A 71 -17.83 -6.85 -1.58
CA ASP A 71 -18.81 -5.75 -1.44
C ASP A 71 -18.47 -4.57 -2.35
N VAL A 72 -17.20 -4.17 -2.43
CA VAL A 72 -16.75 -3.09 -3.32
C VAL A 72 -16.93 -3.47 -4.77
N ALA A 73 -16.60 -4.71 -5.15
CA ALA A 73 -16.80 -5.22 -6.50
C ALA A 73 -18.28 -5.17 -6.89
N TYR A 74 -19.18 -5.58 -5.99
CA TYR A 74 -20.62 -5.50 -6.20
C TYR A 74 -21.11 -4.04 -6.29
N GLN A 75 -20.70 -3.19 -5.34
CA GLN A 75 -21.13 -1.78 -5.27
C GLN A 75 -20.77 -0.98 -6.52
N TYR A 76 -19.58 -1.21 -7.08
CA TYR A 76 -19.05 -0.48 -8.24
C TYR A 76 -19.20 -1.27 -9.55
N ASN A 77 -19.87 -2.44 -9.52
CA ASN A 77 -20.05 -3.34 -10.67
C ASN A 77 -18.73 -3.66 -11.39
N LEU A 78 -17.72 -4.11 -10.62
CA LEU A 78 -16.40 -4.42 -11.14
C LEU A 78 -16.32 -5.92 -11.51
N ASP A 79 -15.68 -6.21 -12.65
CA ASP A 79 -15.49 -7.60 -13.14
C ASP A 79 -14.41 -8.37 -12.37
N VAL A 80 -13.66 -7.70 -11.47
CA VAL A 80 -12.60 -8.28 -10.67
C VAL A 80 -12.95 -8.22 -9.19
N LYS A 81 -12.50 -9.23 -8.43
CA LYS A 81 -12.80 -9.36 -7.00
C LYS A 81 -11.68 -8.89 -6.08
N ARG A 82 -10.49 -8.62 -6.61
CA ARG A 82 -9.33 -8.16 -5.84
C ARG A 82 -8.50 -7.19 -6.67
N GLY A 83 -7.83 -6.27 -5.98
CA GLY A 83 -7.03 -5.23 -6.61
C GLY A 83 -7.18 -3.89 -5.91
N ALA A 84 -6.64 -2.85 -6.53
CA ALA A 84 -6.78 -1.45 -6.09
C ALA A 84 -7.55 -0.67 -7.15
N TYR A 85 -8.79 -0.31 -6.85
CA TYR A 85 -9.63 0.54 -7.71
C TYR A 85 -9.25 2.00 -7.52
N ILE A 86 -8.74 2.62 -8.56
CA ILE A 86 -8.30 4.02 -8.55
C ILE A 86 -9.53 4.92 -8.55
N TYR A 87 -9.87 5.40 -7.37
CA TYR A 87 -11.08 6.13 -7.13
C TYR A 87 -10.96 7.00 -5.88
N ALA A 88 -11.39 8.25 -5.97
CA ALA A 88 -11.52 9.15 -4.84
C ALA A 88 -12.99 9.25 -4.42
N PRO A 89 -13.35 8.77 -3.21
CA PRO A 89 -14.73 8.88 -2.72
C PRO A 89 -15.19 10.33 -2.59
N ASN A 90 -14.26 11.23 -2.27
CA ASN A 90 -14.51 12.66 -2.24
C ASN A 90 -14.28 13.25 -3.64
N ARG A 91 -15.36 13.70 -4.29
CA ARG A 91 -15.34 14.26 -5.66
C ARG A 91 -14.51 15.54 -5.82
N SER A 92 -14.12 16.18 -4.72
CA SER A 92 -13.24 17.35 -4.73
C SER A 92 -11.76 17.00 -4.85
N GLU A 93 -11.41 15.73 -4.86
CA GLU A 93 -10.04 15.26 -4.90
C GLU A 93 -9.80 14.35 -6.11
N ASP A 94 -8.68 14.57 -6.79
CA ASP A 94 -8.28 13.71 -7.89
C ASP A 94 -7.85 12.33 -7.38
N SER A 95 -8.29 11.26 -8.04
CA SER A 95 -7.88 9.89 -7.72
C SER A 95 -6.43 9.61 -8.11
N VAL A 96 -5.92 10.31 -9.11
CA VAL A 96 -4.51 10.34 -9.51
C VAL A 96 -3.97 11.74 -9.24
N VAL A 97 -2.96 11.85 -8.41
CA VAL A 97 -2.37 13.16 -8.05
C VAL A 97 -1.57 13.69 -9.24
N THR A 98 -1.84 14.93 -9.64
CA THR A 98 -1.12 15.61 -10.74
C THR A 98 0.39 15.61 -10.49
N ASP A 99 1.18 15.41 -11.54
CA ASP A 99 2.64 15.32 -11.54
C ASP A 99 3.23 14.18 -10.69
N SER A 100 2.41 13.27 -10.18
CA SER A 100 2.85 12.09 -9.45
C SER A 100 3.44 11.02 -10.36
N PRO A 101 4.14 10.01 -9.81
CA PRO A 101 4.57 8.82 -10.55
C PRO A 101 3.44 8.10 -11.30
N ALA A 102 2.24 8.05 -10.70
CA ALA A 102 1.06 7.46 -11.32
C ALA A 102 0.60 8.25 -12.55
N ASP A 103 0.53 9.57 -12.42
CA ASP A 103 0.16 10.47 -13.52
C ASP A 103 1.16 10.39 -14.67
N LYS A 104 2.47 10.48 -14.37
CA LYS A 104 3.56 10.33 -15.34
C LYS A 104 3.55 8.96 -16.04
N ALA A 105 3.10 7.91 -15.34
CA ALA A 105 2.93 6.57 -15.92
C ALA A 105 1.67 6.44 -16.78
N GLY A 106 0.76 7.42 -16.74
CA GLY A 106 -0.49 7.41 -17.47
C GLY A 106 -1.62 6.61 -16.81
N LEU A 107 -1.56 6.41 -15.49
CA LEU A 107 -2.68 5.86 -14.72
C LEU A 107 -3.84 6.86 -14.71
N LYS A 108 -5.07 6.36 -14.69
CA LYS A 108 -6.28 7.18 -14.80
C LYS A 108 -7.29 6.83 -13.71
N ASP A 109 -8.23 7.75 -13.51
CA ASP A 109 -9.43 7.46 -12.71
C ASP A 109 -10.16 6.23 -13.24
N LYS A 110 -10.68 5.41 -12.32
CA LYS A 110 -11.36 4.13 -12.57
C LYS A 110 -10.49 2.99 -13.12
N ASP A 111 -9.18 3.17 -13.23
CA ASP A 111 -8.29 2.06 -13.46
C ASP A 111 -8.32 1.09 -12.27
N ILE A 112 -8.04 -0.18 -12.52
CA ILE A 112 -7.87 -1.17 -11.47
C ILE A 112 -6.45 -1.73 -11.57
N ILE A 113 -5.63 -1.48 -10.56
CA ILE A 113 -4.33 -2.15 -10.45
C ILE A 113 -4.58 -3.54 -9.89
N THR A 114 -4.25 -4.57 -10.67
CA THR A 114 -4.44 -5.98 -10.30
C THR A 114 -3.14 -6.61 -9.82
N GLN A 115 -1.98 -6.08 -10.26
CA GLN A 115 -0.67 -6.63 -9.93
C GLN A 115 0.40 -5.52 -10.03
N ILE A 116 1.44 -5.62 -9.21
CA ILE A 116 2.66 -4.81 -9.31
C ILE A 116 3.85 -5.77 -9.47
N ASP A 117 4.61 -5.62 -10.54
CA ASP A 117 5.64 -6.56 -10.95
C ASP A 117 5.07 -7.99 -10.96
N ASP A 118 5.65 -8.91 -10.18
CA ASP A 118 5.19 -10.30 -10.06
C ASP A 118 4.20 -10.52 -8.92
N THR A 119 3.82 -9.48 -8.16
CA THR A 119 2.96 -9.59 -6.99
C THR A 119 1.52 -9.17 -7.31
N LYS A 120 0.59 -10.12 -7.29
CA LYS A 120 -0.85 -9.84 -7.40
C LYS A 120 -1.35 -9.13 -6.16
N LEU A 121 -2.25 -8.16 -6.35
CA LEU A 121 -2.93 -7.47 -5.26
C LEU A 121 -4.11 -8.31 -4.78
N ASP A 122 -4.09 -8.67 -3.51
CA ASP A 122 -5.10 -9.47 -2.83
C ASP A 122 -5.24 -9.05 -1.36
N GLU A 123 -5.92 -9.84 -0.55
CA GLU A 123 -6.11 -9.58 0.89
C GLU A 123 -4.80 -9.60 1.68
N LYS A 124 -3.79 -10.35 1.23
CA LYS A 124 -2.48 -10.45 1.88
C LYS A 124 -1.48 -9.42 1.35
N ASN A 125 -1.65 -9.00 0.10
CA ASN A 125 -0.77 -8.09 -0.61
C ASN A 125 -1.56 -6.86 -1.06
N SER A 126 -1.81 -5.93 -0.13
CA SER A 126 -2.42 -4.65 -0.46
C SER A 126 -1.45 -3.77 -1.27
N LEU A 127 -1.97 -2.76 -1.98
CA LEU A 127 -1.15 -1.79 -2.71
C LEU A 127 -0.08 -1.15 -1.80
N ILE A 128 -0.47 -0.73 -0.59
CA ILE A 128 0.45 -0.12 0.38
C ILE A 128 1.53 -1.12 0.82
N SER A 129 1.16 -2.37 1.11
CA SER A 129 2.09 -3.42 1.51
C SER A 129 3.12 -3.70 0.42
N VAL A 130 2.67 -3.85 -0.84
CA VAL A 130 3.58 -4.11 -1.97
C VAL A 130 4.51 -2.93 -2.23
N LEU A 131 4.00 -1.69 -2.21
CA LEU A 131 4.82 -0.49 -2.36
C LEU A 131 5.80 -0.31 -1.20
N GLY A 132 5.42 -0.67 0.03
CA GLY A 132 6.29 -0.59 1.21
C GLY A 132 7.55 -1.46 1.13
N ARG A 133 7.52 -2.48 0.28
CA ARG A 133 8.68 -3.36 0.00
C ARG A 133 9.65 -2.77 -1.03
N LYS A 134 9.28 -1.65 -1.68
CA LYS A 134 10.07 -0.98 -2.72
C LYS A 134 10.82 0.21 -2.13
N ALA A 135 11.82 0.68 -2.87
CA ALA A 135 12.56 1.88 -2.52
C ALA A 135 12.15 3.07 -3.41
N VAL A 136 12.44 4.28 -2.93
CA VAL A 136 12.37 5.49 -3.77
C VAL A 136 13.35 5.34 -4.93
N GLY A 137 12.88 5.62 -6.15
CA GLY A 137 13.63 5.45 -7.39
C GLY A 137 13.41 4.10 -8.09
N ASP A 138 12.77 3.13 -7.44
CA ASP A 138 12.45 1.86 -8.08
C ASP A 138 11.44 2.06 -9.22
N LYS A 139 11.67 1.34 -10.32
CA LYS A 139 10.72 1.21 -11.41
C LYS A 139 9.85 0.01 -11.16
N VAL A 140 8.54 0.20 -11.18
CA VAL A 140 7.55 -0.85 -10.99
C VAL A 140 6.66 -0.96 -12.22
N THR A 141 6.30 -2.18 -12.58
CA THR A 141 5.33 -2.46 -13.63
C THR A 141 3.95 -2.65 -13.01
N LEU A 142 3.02 -1.78 -13.36
CA LEU A 142 1.61 -1.85 -12.94
C LEU A 142 0.84 -2.62 -14.00
N HIS A 143 0.20 -3.71 -13.61
CA HIS A 143 -0.79 -4.39 -14.45
C HIS A 143 -2.14 -3.81 -14.13
N VAL A 144 -2.74 -3.18 -15.09
CA VAL A 144 -3.94 -2.35 -14.94
C VAL A 144 -5.05 -2.90 -15.81
N LEU A 145 -6.23 -3.02 -15.26
CA LEU A 145 -7.45 -3.25 -16.04
C LEU A 145 -8.13 -1.89 -16.27
N ARG A 146 -8.26 -1.49 -17.53
CA ARG A 146 -8.90 -0.26 -18.00
C ARG A 146 -9.94 -0.60 -19.04
N ASP A 147 -11.20 -0.29 -18.78
CA ASP A 147 -12.34 -0.56 -19.68
C ASP A 147 -12.36 -2.04 -20.16
N GLY A 148 -12.12 -2.97 -19.22
CA GLY A 148 -12.08 -4.40 -19.51
C GLY A 148 -10.83 -4.91 -20.24
N LYS A 149 -9.84 -4.03 -20.50
CA LYS A 149 -8.59 -4.39 -21.19
C LYS A 149 -7.39 -4.31 -20.26
N GLU A 150 -6.49 -5.27 -20.38
CA GLU A 150 -5.21 -5.22 -19.67
C GLU A 150 -4.26 -4.21 -20.31
N VAL A 151 -3.69 -3.34 -19.48
CA VAL A 151 -2.67 -2.37 -19.84
C VAL A 151 -1.50 -2.52 -18.87
N LYS A 152 -0.27 -2.46 -19.37
CA LYS A 152 0.93 -2.41 -18.55
C LYS A 152 1.49 -1.00 -18.57
N LEU A 153 1.66 -0.43 -17.37
CA LEU A 153 2.25 0.89 -17.17
C LEU A 153 3.52 0.75 -16.35
N THR A 154 4.51 1.59 -16.62
CA THR A 154 5.74 1.63 -15.80
C THR A 154 5.77 2.94 -15.04
N ALA A 155 5.86 2.86 -13.71
CA ALA A 155 6.01 4.01 -12.83
C ALA A 155 7.37 3.98 -12.14
N THR A 156 8.01 5.14 -11.99
CA THR A 156 9.20 5.29 -11.14
C THR A 156 8.76 5.90 -9.82
N LEU A 157 8.94 5.17 -8.71
CA LEU A 157 8.50 5.63 -7.39
C LEU A 157 9.31 6.83 -6.92
N GLU A 158 8.65 7.84 -6.40
CA GLU A 158 9.26 9.04 -5.83
C GLU A 158 9.14 9.02 -4.29
N ALA A 159 9.82 9.94 -3.63
CA ALA A 159 9.63 10.14 -2.20
C ALA A 159 8.24 10.78 -1.96
N ALA A 160 7.52 10.29 -0.96
CA ALA A 160 6.27 10.94 -0.56
C ALA A 160 6.53 12.41 -0.19
N PRO A 161 5.63 13.34 -0.58
CA PRO A 161 5.72 14.73 -0.16
C PRO A 161 5.82 14.85 1.36
N ALA A 162 6.60 15.82 1.85
CA ALA A 162 6.63 16.16 3.26
C ALA A 162 5.22 16.61 3.70
N GLN A 163 4.74 16.05 4.80
CA GLN A 163 3.48 16.47 5.43
C GLN A 163 3.69 17.74 6.23
#